data_e91d3f7b47411203065526fce8bae3db
#
_entry.id   e91d3f7b47411203065526fce8bae3db
#
_cell.length_a   1.000
_cell.length_b   1.000
_cell.length_c   1.000
_cell.angle_alpha   90.00
_cell.angle_beta   90.00
_cell.angle_gamma   90.00
#
_symmetry.space_group_name_H-M   'P 1'
#
loop_
_entity.id
_entity.type
_entity.pdbx_description
1 polymer ?
#
loop_
_entity_poly.entity_id
_entity_poly.type
_entity_poly.pdbx_seq_one_letter_code
_entity_poly.pdbx_strand_id
1 'polypeptide(L)'
;MSTYMPKSGDIVRKWYVLDAAGKPLGRVAAEAAVLLRGKHKPQFAPHTDCGDHVIIINAEKVVLTGNKLDQKMYYHHTGYIGNMKKVKYSTLMRTKPTFVVERAVKGMIPDTTIGREALTRLRVYAGAEHKHAAQKPEEWAF
;
A
#
# COMPACT_ATOMS: atom_id res chain seq x y z
N MET A 1 -8.08 10.91 35.25
CA MET A 1 -7.76 9.80 34.31
C MET A 1 -6.80 10.33 33.27
N SER A 2 -5.66 9.69 33.07
CA SER A 2 -4.72 10.06 31.99
C SER A 2 -5.01 9.19 30.78
N THR A 3 -5.12 9.80 29.59
CA THR A 3 -5.24 9.08 28.34
C THR A 3 -3.89 8.48 27.98
N TYR A 4 -3.85 7.20 27.56
CA TYR A 4 -2.63 6.58 27.06
C TYR A 4 -2.10 7.30 25.81
N MET A 5 -0.85 7.70 25.84
CA MET A 5 -0.16 8.31 24.71
C MET A 5 1.05 7.44 24.32
N PRO A 6 1.03 6.79 23.12
CA PRO A 6 2.13 5.94 22.70
C PRO A 6 3.40 6.77 22.46
N LYS A 7 4.52 6.28 22.95
CA LYS A 7 5.85 6.82 22.65
C LYS A 7 6.51 6.00 21.55
N SER A 8 7.44 6.58 20.82
CA SER A 8 8.14 5.89 19.72
C SER A 8 8.84 4.60 20.14
N GLY A 9 9.30 4.52 21.40
CA GLY A 9 9.94 3.33 21.96
C GLY A 9 8.99 2.19 22.34
N ASP A 10 7.70 2.48 22.51
CA ASP A 10 6.68 1.49 22.93
C ASP A 10 6.09 0.73 21.75
N ILE A 11 6.42 1.15 20.52
CA ILE A 11 5.79 0.64 19.30
C ILE A 11 6.59 -0.54 18.77
N VAL A 12 6.05 -1.74 18.93
CA VAL A 12 6.56 -2.96 18.29
C VAL A 12 6.01 -3.06 16.87
N ARG A 13 6.90 -3.15 15.89
CA ARG A 13 6.54 -3.28 14.47
C ARG A 13 6.65 -4.71 14.03
N LYS A 14 5.61 -5.21 13.37
CA LYS A 14 5.55 -6.54 12.77
C LYS A 14 5.61 -6.45 11.24
N TRP A 15 5.82 -7.59 10.61
CA TRP A 15 5.81 -7.74 9.17
C TRP A 15 4.62 -8.59 8.75
N TYR A 16 3.84 -8.10 7.80
CA TYR A 16 2.68 -8.80 7.28
C TYR A 16 2.79 -9.02 5.78
N VAL A 17 2.37 -10.20 5.33
CA VAL A 17 2.23 -10.53 3.90
C VAL A 17 0.76 -10.52 3.53
N LEU A 18 0.42 -9.78 2.48
CA LEU A 18 -0.89 -9.78 1.86
C LEU A 18 -0.80 -10.41 0.48
N ASP A 19 -1.59 -11.46 0.25
CA ASP A 19 -1.74 -12.03 -1.08
C ASP A 19 -2.83 -11.28 -1.86
N ALA A 20 -2.43 -10.68 -2.98
CA ALA A 20 -3.30 -9.90 -3.85
C ALA A 20 -3.95 -10.72 -4.97
N ALA A 21 -3.61 -12.01 -5.10
CA ALA A 21 -4.11 -12.86 -6.18
C ALA A 21 -5.65 -12.95 -6.17
N GLY A 22 -6.28 -12.61 -7.29
CA GLY A 22 -7.72 -12.68 -7.47
C GLY A 22 -8.56 -11.68 -6.67
N LYS A 23 -7.90 -10.81 -5.88
CA LYS A 23 -8.59 -9.81 -5.05
C LYS A 23 -8.69 -8.46 -5.76
N PRO A 24 -9.77 -7.68 -5.49
CA PRO A 24 -9.91 -6.34 -6.04
C PRO A 24 -8.82 -5.40 -5.53
N LEU A 25 -8.20 -4.63 -6.43
CA LEU A 25 -7.12 -3.68 -6.11
C LEU A 25 -7.45 -2.77 -4.92
N GLY A 26 -8.68 -2.21 -4.89
CA GLY A 26 -9.10 -1.30 -3.83
C GLY A 26 -9.18 -1.96 -2.46
N ARG A 27 -9.58 -3.22 -2.38
CA ARG A 27 -9.65 -3.98 -1.12
C ARG A 27 -8.24 -4.24 -0.58
N VAL A 28 -7.34 -4.76 -1.43
CA VAL A 28 -5.93 -4.97 -1.09
C VAL A 28 -5.28 -3.68 -0.59
N ALA A 29 -5.50 -2.57 -1.30
CA ALA A 29 -4.93 -1.28 -0.94
C ALA A 29 -5.50 -0.72 0.38
N ALA A 30 -6.78 -0.94 0.67
CA ALA A 30 -7.41 -0.51 1.92
C ALA A 30 -6.82 -1.24 3.12
N GLU A 31 -6.70 -2.58 3.06
CA GLU A 31 -6.08 -3.37 4.13
C GLU A 31 -4.61 -2.99 4.34
N ALA A 32 -3.85 -2.86 3.25
CA ALA A 32 -2.46 -2.40 3.35
C ALA A 32 -2.35 -1.02 4.02
N ALA A 33 -3.24 -0.08 3.71
CA ALA A 33 -3.27 1.24 4.33
C ALA A 33 -3.62 1.19 5.83
N VAL A 34 -4.53 0.32 6.24
CA VAL A 34 -4.88 0.09 7.66
C VAL A 34 -3.66 -0.41 8.44
N LEU A 35 -2.93 -1.40 7.91
CA LEU A 35 -1.74 -1.96 8.54
C LEU A 35 -0.58 -0.96 8.58
N LEU A 36 -0.32 -0.24 7.48
CA LEU A 36 0.74 0.78 7.39
C LEU A 36 0.52 1.96 8.34
N ARG A 37 -0.73 2.31 8.60
CA ARG A 37 -1.10 3.34 9.58
C ARG A 37 -1.16 2.80 11.01
N GLY A 38 -1.26 1.48 11.19
CA GLY A 38 -1.39 0.84 12.49
C GLY A 38 -2.79 0.94 13.11
N LYS A 39 -3.83 1.17 12.28
CA LYS A 39 -5.22 1.29 12.75
C LYS A 39 -5.79 -0.01 13.35
N HIS A 40 -5.18 -1.15 13.07
CA HIS A 40 -5.55 -2.45 13.68
C HIS A 40 -5.08 -2.57 15.13
N LYS A 41 -4.17 -1.70 15.59
CA LYS A 41 -3.65 -1.73 16.96
C LYS A 41 -4.51 -0.90 17.90
N PRO A 42 -4.77 -1.38 19.14
CA PRO A 42 -5.50 -0.59 20.14
C PRO A 42 -4.74 0.67 20.58
N GLN A 43 -3.41 0.67 20.39
CA GLN A 43 -2.51 1.79 20.73
C GLN A 43 -2.45 2.88 19.64
N PHE A 44 -3.27 2.76 18.59
CA PHE A 44 -3.24 3.73 17.48
C PHE A 44 -3.45 5.15 17.95
N ALA A 45 -2.55 6.05 17.54
CA ALA A 45 -2.68 7.48 17.76
C ALA A 45 -2.35 8.25 16.46
N PRO A 46 -3.13 9.29 16.10
CA PRO A 46 -2.92 10.01 14.82
C PRO A 46 -1.62 10.82 14.77
N HIS A 47 -1.06 11.19 15.92
CA HIS A 47 0.16 11.99 16.04
C HIS A 47 1.45 11.16 16.05
N THR A 48 1.35 9.84 16.19
CA THR A 48 2.49 8.92 16.27
C THR A 48 2.40 7.86 15.19
N ASP A 49 3.54 7.48 14.62
CA ASP A 49 3.60 6.43 13.61
C ASP A 49 3.61 5.04 14.27
N CYS A 50 2.42 4.44 14.40
CA CYS A 50 2.21 3.12 15.01
C CYS A 50 2.19 1.97 13.98
N GLY A 51 2.43 2.23 12.70
CA GLY A 51 2.25 1.28 11.61
C GLY A 51 3.28 0.16 11.55
N ASP A 52 2.92 -0.89 10.82
CA ASP A 52 3.74 -2.08 10.58
C ASP A 52 4.33 -2.11 9.17
N HIS A 53 5.17 -3.09 8.89
CA HIS A 53 5.70 -3.37 7.56
C HIS A 53 4.71 -4.24 6.78
N VAL A 54 4.48 -3.90 5.53
CA VAL A 54 3.55 -4.63 4.66
C VAL A 54 4.25 -5.07 3.38
N ILE A 55 4.13 -6.36 3.09
CA ILE A 55 4.57 -6.98 1.85
C ILE A 55 3.34 -7.40 1.07
N ILE A 56 3.19 -6.93 -0.15
CA ILE A 56 2.12 -7.37 -1.06
C ILE A 56 2.74 -8.25 -2.13
N ILE A 57 2.23 -9.45 -2.29
CA ILE A 57 2.67 -10.41 -3.30
C ILE A 57 1.59 -10.58 -4.38
N ASN A 58 1.96 -11.17 -5.52
CA ASN A 58 1.08 -11.43 -6.66
C ASN A 58 0.40 -10.17 -7.24
N ALA A 59 1.11 -9.04 -7.29
CA ALA A 59 0.55 -7.80 -7.82
C ALA A 59 0.08 -7.91 -9.29
N GLU A 60 0.64 -8.82 -10.08
CA GLU A 60 0.19 -9.10 -11.47
C GLU A 60 -1.22 -9.69 -11.54
N LYS A 61 -1.62 -10.44 -10.50
CA LYS A 61 -2.89 -11.16 -10.44
C LYS A 61 -4.02 -10.38 -9.77
N VAL A 62 -3.78 -9.11 -9.47
CA VAL A 62 -4.78 -8.20 -8.90
C VAL A 62 -5.91 -7.95 -9.90
N VAL A 63 -7.15 -7.98 -9.43
CA VAL A 63 -8.33 -7.76 -10.26
C VAL A 63 -8.75 -6.30 -10.24
N LEU A 64 -8.95 -5.73 -11.43
CA LEU A 64 -9.61 -4.43 -11.62
C LEU A 64 -11.06 -4.68 -12.07
N THR A 65 -12.02 -4.31 -11.25
CA THR A 65 -13.45 -4.55 -11.51
C THR A 65 -14.02 -3.66 -12.61
N GLY A 66 -14.99 -4.19 -13.39
CA GLY A 66 -15.62 -3.47 -14.49
C GLY A 66 -14.63 -3.13 -15.61
N ASN A 67 -14.89 -2.06 -16.33
CA ASN A 67 -14.08 -1.64 -17.50
C ASN A 67 -12.89 -0.74 -17.12
N LYS A 68 -12.38 -0.82 -15.87
CA LYS A 68 -11.27 0.04 -15.41
C LYS A 68 -9.97 -0.19 -16.16
N LEU A 69 -9.74 -1.40 -16.67
CA LEU A 69 -8.54 -1.69 -17.48
C LEU A 69 -8.46 -0.79 -18.72
N ASP A 70 -9.57 -0.55 -19.39
CA ASP A 70 -9.61 0.21 -20.64
C ASP A 70 -9.93 1.70 -20.44
N GLN A 71 -10.77 2.00 -19.47
CA GLN A 71 -11.27 3.37 -19.27
C GLN A 71 -10.41 4.17 -18.28
N LYS A 72 -9.86 3.53 -17.24
CA LYS A 72 -9.08 4.25 -16.24
C LYS A 72 -7.70 4.61 -16.78
N MET A 73 -7.36 5.90 -16.64
CA MET A 73 -6.06 6.43 -17.04
C MET A 73 -5.27 6.92 -15.85
N TYR A 74 -3.98 6.71 -15.88
CA TYR A 74 -3.04 7.35 -15.00
C TYR A 74 -2.54 8.64 -15.66
N TYR A 75 -2.67 9.74 -14.92
CA TYR A 75 -2.23 11.06 -15.36
C TYR A 75 -0.98 11.48 -14.61
N HIS A 76 0.00 12.00 -15.33
CA HIS A 76 1.22 12.56 -14.77
C HIS A 76 1.58 13.85 -15.51
N HIS A 77 1.74 14.94 -14.76
CA HIS A 77 2.17 16.22 -15.30
C HIS A 77 3.68 16.38 -15.19
N THR A 78 4.35 16.82 -16.25
CA THR A 78 5.81 16.94 -16.29
C THR A 78 6.35 18.24 -15.69
N GLY A 79 5.49 19.18 -15.34
CA GLY A 79 5.85 20.52 -14.86
C GLY A 79 5.85 21.60 -15.96
N TYR A 80 5.87 21.23 -17.24
CA TYR A 80 5.78 22.18 -18.35
C TYR A 80 4.34 22.39 -18.80
N ILE A 81 4.01 23.57 -19.29
CA ILE A 81 2.67 23.94 -19.74
C ILE A 81 2.18 22.94 -20.84
N GLY A 82 0.97 22.41 -20.67
CA GLY A 82 0.33 21.50 -21.62
C GLY A 82 0.87 20.05 -21.61
N ASN A 83 1.87 19.72 -20.79
CA ASN A 83 2.51 18.39 -20.77
C ASN A 83 1.88 17.44 -19.75
N MET A 84 0.63 17.06 -19.98
CA MET A 84 -0.06 15.99 -19.24
C MET A 84 0.12 14.65 -19.95
N LYS A 85 0.90 13.76 -19.36
CA LYS A 85 1.02 12.37 -19.86
C LYS A 85 -0.13 11.51 -19.35
N LYS A 86 -0.68 10.67 -20.26
CA LYS A 86 -1.80 9.78 -19.99
C LYS A 86 -1.39 8.35 -20.34
N VAL A 87 -1.59 7.42 -19.42
CA VAL A 87 -1.29 5.99 -19.64
C VAL A 87 -2.49 5.17 -19.20
N LYS A 88 -2.93 4.23 -20.05
CA LYS A 88 -4.03 3.31 -19.72
C LYS A 88 -3.61 2.34 -18.63
N TYR A 89 -4.54 1.96 -17.77
CA TYR A 89 -4.29 0.98 -16.73
C TYR A 89 -3.96 -0.42 -17.27
N SER A 90 -4.52 -0.80 -18.41
CA SER A 90 -4.15 -2.05 -19.10
C SER A 90 -2.66 -2.09 -19.44
N THR A 91 -2.11 -1.00 -19.94
CA THR A 91 -0.67 -0.89 -20.22
C THR A 91 0.17 -0.93 -18.93
N LEU A 92 -0.27 -0.24 -17.88
CA LEU A 92 0.43 -0.22 -16.59
C LEU A 92 0.45 -1.61 -15.93
N MET A 93 -0.67 -2.33 -15.94
CA MET A 93 -0.75 -3.68 -15.37
C MET A 93 0.18 -4.65 -16.09
N ARG A 94 0.34 -4.50 -17.41
CA ARG A 94 1.25 -5.35 -18.21
C ARG A 94 2.73 -4.99 -17.98
N THR A 95 3.06 -3.71 -17.83
CA THR A 95 4.46 -3.25 -17.77
C THR A 95 4.98 -3.08 -16.34
N LYS A 96 4.15 -2.54 -15.44
CA LYS A 96 4.53 -2.19 -14.06
C LYS A 96 3.37 -2.44 -13.07
N PRO A 97 2.99 -3.70 -12.81
CA PRO A 97 1.88 -4.01 -11.89
C PRO A 97 2.16 -3.54 -10.46
N THR A 98 3.40 -3.61 -9.99
CA THR A 98 3.81 -3.10 -8.66
C THR A 98 3.47 -1.63 -8.48
N PHE A 99 3.74 -0.80 -9.48
CA PHE A 99 3.42 0.63 -9.46
C PHE A 99 1.93 0.91 -9.31
N VAL A 100 1.06 0.10 -9.95
CA VAL A 100 -0.39 0.24 -9.84
C VAL A 100 -0.85 0.04 -8.40
N VAL A 101 -0.34 -1.00 -7.73
CA VAL A 101 -0.66 -1.31 -6.33
C VAL A 101 -0.11 -0.22 -5.39
N GLU A 102 1.15 0.15 -5.55
CA GLU A 102 1.77 1.23 -4.75
C GLU A 102 1.00 2.55 -4.86
N ARG A 103 0.57 2.90 -6.07
CA ARG A 103 -0.20 4.12 -6.31
C ARG A 103 -1.58 4.08 -5.67
N ALA A 104 -2.23 2.91 -5.67
CA ALA A 104 -3.51 2.72 -4.99
C ALA A 104 -3.37 2.88 -3.47
N VAL A 105 -2.35 2.26 -2.87
CA VAL A 105 -2.07 2.39 -1.43
C VAL A 105 -1.71 3.84 -1.07
N LYS A 106 -0.87 4.50 -1.87
CA LYS A 106 -0.50 5.91 -1.66
C LYS A 106 -1.72 6.82 -1.65
N GLY A 107 -2.72 6.58 -2.51
CA GLY A 107 -3.96 7.34 -2.55
C GLY A 107 -4.87 7.14 -1.34
N MET A 108 -4.67 6.07 -0.56
CA MET A 108 -5.45 5.75 0.65
C MET A 108 -4.76 6.17 1.95
N ILE A 109 -3.49 6.52 1.89
CA ILE A 109 -2.75 7.03 3.05
C ILE A 109 -2.78 8.56 3.02
N PRO A 110 -2.99 9.24 4.16
CA PRO A 110 -2.95 10.71 4.23
C PRO A 110 -1.61 11.26 3.77
N ASP A 111 -1.62 12.38 3.04
CA ASP A 111 -0.40 13.06 2.58
C ASP A 111 0.18 13.96 3.68
N THR A 112 0.55 13.34 4.78
CA THR A 112 1.23 13.96 5.92
C THR A 112 2.66 13.40 6.04
N THR A 113 3.50 14.00 6.87
CA THR A 113 4.85 13.48 7.17
C THR A 113 4.81 12.03 7.63
N ILE A 114 3.94 11.71 8.59
CA ILE A 114 3.72 10.35 9.10
C ILE A 114 3.23 9.39 8.00
N GLY A 115 2.33 9.86 7.12
CA GLY A 115 1.84 9.05 6.00
C GLY A 115 2.95 8.74 4.97
N ARG A 116 3.83 9.68 4.68
CA ARG A 116 5.00 9.46 3.80
C ARG A 116 5.99 8.48 4.41
N GLU A 117 6.25 8.57 5.71
CA GLU A 117 7.06 7.59 6.44
C GLU A 117 6.41 6.19 6.41
N ALA A 118 5.10 6.10 6.61
CA ALA A 118 4.37 4.84 6.53
C ALA A 118 4.54 4.16 5.16
N LEU A 119 4.51 4.92 4.07
CA LEU A 119 4.72 4.39 2.71
C LEU A 119 6.11 3.77 2.49
N THR A 120 7.13 4.21 3.20
CA THR A 120 8.47 3.61 3.09
C THR A 120 8.53 2.15 3.56
N ARG A 121 7.55 1.72 4.36
CA ARG A 121 7.42 0.35 4.88
C ARG A 121 6.61 -0.59 3.97
N LEU A 122 6.08 -0.07 2.87
CA LEU A 122 5.41 -0.88 1.85
C LEU A 122 6.43 -1.53 0.91
N ARG A 123 6.26 -2.83 0.67
CA ARG A 123 7.01 -3.59 -0.33
C ARG A 123 6.02 -4.32 -1.23
N VAL A 124 6.12 -4.16 -2.53
CA VAL A 124 5.22 -4.78 -3.50
C VAL A 124 6.02 -5.64 -4.47
N TYR A 125 5.58 -6.87 -4.65
CA TYR A 125 6.18 -7.84 -5.55
C TYR A 125 5.16 -8.28 -6.61
N ALA A 126 5.62 -8.38 -7.84
CA ALA A 126 4.81 -8.80 -8.98
C ALA A 126 4.39 -10.28 -8.85
N GLY A 127 5.34 -11.14 -8.51
CA GLY A 127 5.14 -12.58 -8.31
C GLY A 127 4.84 -12.97 -6.86
N ALA A 128 4.89 -14.28 -6.60
CA ALA A 128 4.62 -14.84 -5.27
C ALA A 128 5.82 -14.77 -4.30
N GLU A 129 7.04 -14.61 -4.83
CA GLU A 129 8.25 -14.64 -4.02
C GLU A 129 8.62 -13.25 -3.50
N HIS A 130 9.06 -13.19 -2.25
CA HIS A 130 9.58 -11.98 -1.62
C HIS A 130 10.95 -12.24 -0.95
N LYS A 131 11.76 -11.19 -0.79
CA LYS A 131 13.13 -11.29 -0.25
C LYS A 131 13.22 -11.10 1.28
N HIS A 132 12.10 -11.14 1.99
CA HIS A 132 12.02 -10.78 3.42
C HIS A 132 11.76 -11.99 4.34
N ALA A 133 12.30 -13.17 4.02
CA ALA A 133 12.14 -14.36 4.84
C ALA A 133 12.79 -14.21 6.24
N ALA A 134 13.90 -13.48 6.33
CA ALA A 134 14.61 -13.25 7.60
C ALA A 134 13.78 -12.50 8.65
N GLN A 135 12.83 -11.66 8.21
CA GLN A 135 11.93 -10.88 9.07
C GLN A 135 10.75 -11.70 9.60
N LYS A 136 10.60 -12.96 9.17
CA LYS A 136 9.50 -13.87 9.56
C LYS A 136 8.13 -13.20 9.45
N PRO A 137 7.72 -12.76 8.25
CA PRO A 137 6.44 -12.07 8.08
C PRO A 137 5.26 -13.01 8.36
N GLU A 138 4.23 -12.47 9.01
CA GLU A 138 2.97 -13.17 9.28
C GLU A 138 2.01 -12.99 8.11
N GLU A 139 1.27 -14.03 7.73
CA GLU A 139 0.22 -13.91 6.70
C GLU A 139 -0.99 -13.15 7.27
N TRP A 140 -1.49 -12.19 6.51
CA TRP A 140 -2.69 -11.43 6.85
C TRP A 140 -3.84 -11.84 5.94
N ALA A 141 -4.82 -12.55 6.50
CA ALA A 141 -6.05 -12.91 5.81
C ALA A 141 -7.09 -11.75 5.85
N PHE A 142 -7.69 -11.42 4.72
CA PHE A 142 -8.72 -10.38 4.59
C PHE A 142 -9.71 -10.69 3.47
#